data_ece168f2e48210bbec3525ae11ea21bb
#
_entry.id   ece168f2e48210bbec3525ae11ea21bb
#
_cell.length_a   1.000
_cell.length_b   1.000
_cell.length_c   1.000
_cell.angle_alpha   90.00
_cell.angle_beta   90.00
_cell.angle_gamma   90.00
#
_symmetry.space_group_name_H-M   'P 1'
#
loop_
_entity.id
_entity.type
_entity.pdbx_description
1 polymer ?
#
loop_
_entity_poly.entity_id
_entity_poly.type
_entity_poly.pdbx_seq_one_letter_code
_entity_poly.pdbx_strand_id
1 'polypeptide(L)'
;MAKCDCGQIKEVRGSEAALGKVKTCGNCKYHTELLEEAADKSVKVRGWSKSIRVQHLRYIKSAVKRGIEWRLSPEEFLQIVKRDCTYCGEAPRIYESKPNYGKGRTVKTLMNGIDRTDSSLGYATGNVVPCCGTCNKMKMAMDESKFTIHVLKIAKHYLEKVGKETL
;
A
#
# COMPACT_ATOMS: atom_id res chain seq x y z
N MET A 1 -6.33 3.96 -26.09
CA MET A 1 -7.29 3.01 -25.50
C MET A 1 -6.56 1.77 -25.02
N ALA A 2 -6.89 1.23 -23.87
CA ALA A 2 -6.33 -0.04 -23.37
C ALA A 2 -7.45 -1.06 -23.19
N LYS A 3 -7.14 -2.32 -23.52
CA LYS A 3 -8.07 -3.46 -23.36
C LYS A 3 -7.83 -4.11 -22.00
N CYS A 4 -8.88 -4.27 -21.22
CA CYS A 4 -8.87 -4.99 -19.96
C CYS A 4 -8.85 -6.50 -20.19
N ASP A 5 -8.30 -7.28 -19.26
CA ASP A 5 -8.34 -8.75 -19.31
C ASP A 5 -9.78 -9.31 -19.36
N CYS A 6 -10.77 -8.56 -18.91
CA CYS A 6 -12.19 -8.90 -19.06
C CYS A 6 -12.77 -8.55 -20.44
N GLY A 7 -11.97 -8.10 -21.40
CA GLY A 7 -12.37 -7.74 -22.75
C GLY A 7 -12.89 -6.31 -22.94
N GLN A 8 -13.20 -5.58 -21.88
CA GLN A 8 -13.65 -4.18 -21.98
C GLN A 8 -12.52 -3.25 -22.41
N ILE A 9 -12.85 -2.30 -23.26
CA ILE A 9 -11.94 -1.26 -23.75
C ILE A 9 -12.19 0.01 -22.93
N LYS A 10 -11.11 0.61 -22.40
CA LYS A 10 -11.17 1.86 -21.65
C LYS A 10 -10.29 2.91 -22.31
N GLU A 11 -10.79 4.13 -22.35
CA GLU A 11 -9.97 5.29 -22.70
C GLU A 11 -8.98 5.58 -21.55
N VAL A 12 -7.69 5.60 -21.86
CA VAL A 12 -6.62 5.86 -20.91
C VAL A 12 -5.70 6.92 -21.46
N ARG A 13 -5.08 7.71 -20.58
CA ARG A 13 -4.07 8.70 -20.99
C ARG A 13 -2.88 7.99 -21.63
N GLY A 14 -2.36 8.54 -22.72
CA GLY A 14 -1.29 7.91 -23.51
C GLY A 14 -0.06 7.55 -22.68
N SER A 15 0.29 8.40 -21.69
CA SER A 15 1.38 8.15 -20.74
C SER A 15 1.16 6.92 -19.83
N GLU A 16 -0.07 6.62 -19.45
CA GLU A 16 -0.41 5.47 -18.59
C GLU A 16 -0.44 4.17 -19.40
N ALA A 17 -0.89 4.26 -20.67
CA ALA A 17 -0.89 3.14 -21.60
C ALA A 17 0.54 2.73 -22.01
N ALA A 18 1.40 3.70 -22.31
CA ALA A 18 2.79 3.46 -22.72
C ALA A 18 3.65 2.84 -21.59
N LEU A 19 3.29 3.08 -20.33
CA LEU A 19 3.97 2.53 -19.15
C LEU A 19 3.40 1.17 -18.70
N GLY A 20 2.46 0.57 -19.43
CA GLY A 20 1.81 -0.69 -19.05
C GLY A 20 1.07 -0.63 -17.70
N LYS A 21 0.75 0.57 -17.21
CA LYS A 21 0.17 0.80 -15.87
C LYS A 21 -1.32 0.49 -15.77
N VAL A 22 -2.00 0.31 -16.89
CA VAL A 22 -3.45 0.05 -16.89
C VAL A 22 -3.72 -1.36 -17.38
N LYS A 23 -3.81 -2.30 -16.46
CA LYS A 23 -4.19 -3.69 -16.73
C LYS A 23 -5.69 -3.96 -16.57
N THR A 24 -6.44 -3.03 -15.98
CA THR A 24 -7.85 -3.26 -15.65
C THR A 24 -8.73 -2.08 -16.01
N CYS A 25 -9.99 -2.33 -16.38
CA CYS A 25 -10.99 -1.29 -16.64
C CYS A 25 -11.50 -0.59 -15.36
N GLY A 26 -11.16 -1.13 -14.18
CA GLY A 26 -11.56 -0.59 -12.87
C GLY A 26 -12.99 -0.92 -12.45
N ASN A 27 -13.80 -1.51 -13.32
CA ASN A 27 -15.25 -1.73 -13.08
C ASN A 27 -15.75 -3.08 -13.63
N CYS A 28 -14.88 -4.03 -13.92
CA CYS A 28 -15.33 -5.30 -14.46
C CYS A 28 -15.81 -6.25 -13.33
N LYS A 29 -16.70 -7.18 -13.69
CA LYS A 29 -17.28 -8.18 -12.80
C LYS A 29 -16.22 -8.97 -12.03
N TYR A 30 -15.10 -9.33 -12.67
CA TYR A 30 -13.97 -10.00 -12.05
C TYR A 30 -13.40 -9.24 -10.83
N HIS A 31 -13.31 -7.91 -10.90
CA HIS A 31 -12.84 -7.10 -9.76
C HIS A 31 -13.85 -7.05 -8.62
N THR A 32 -15.15 -7.09 -8.93
CA THR A 32 -16.22 -7.15 -7.94
C THR A 32 -16.16 -8.47 -7.18
N GLU A 33 -16.03 -9.58 -7.89
CA GLU A 33 -15.90 -10.93 -7.31
C GLU A 33 -14.69 -11.04 -6.38
N LEU A 34 -13.52 -10.55 -6.79
CA LEU A 34 -12.32 -10.52 -5.93
C LEU A 34 -12.53 -9.71 -4.65
N LEU A 35 -13.23 -8.59 -4.75
CA LEU A 35 -13.50 -7.74 -3.57
C LEU A 35 -14.54 -8.38 -2.64
N GLU A 36 -15.54 -9.05 -3.18
CA GLU A 36 -16.53 -9.80 -2.41
C GLU A 36 -15.89 -10.99 -1.69
N GLU A 37 -15.07 -11.78 -2.38
CA GLU A 37 -14.31 -12.87 -1.79
C GLU A 37 -13.35 -12.39 -0.69
N ALA A 38 -12.63 -11.30 -0.92
CA ALA A 38 -11.75 -10.70 0.07
C ALA A 38 -12.55 -10.16 1.28
N ALA A 39 -13.74 -9.60 1.06
CA ALA A 39 -14.62 -9.14 2.11
C ALA A 39 -15.11 -10.31 2.97
N ASP A 40 -15.55 -11.41 2.36
CA ASP A 40 -16.00 -12.60 3.08
C ASP A 40 -14.87 -13.24 3.89
N LYS A 41 -13.70 -13.44 3.29
CA LYS A 41 -12.51 -13.93 3.99
C LYS A 41 -12.13 -13.05 5.18
N SER A 42 -12.18 -11.72 5.03
CA SER A 42 -11.82 -10.79 6.10
C SER A 42 -12.81 -10.76 7.27
N VAL A 43 -14.05 -11.17 7.06
CA VAL A 43 -15.07 -11.27 8.14
C VAL A 43 -14.73 -12.39 9.12
N LYS A 44 -14.10 -13.47 8.65
CA LYS A 44 -13.83 -14.68 9.42
C LYS A 44 -12.56 -14.62 10.27
N VAL A 45 -11.75 -13.56 10.14
CA VAL A 45 -10.49 -13.45 10.87
C VAL A 45 -10.73 -13.07 12.33
N ARG A 46 -10.34 -13.96 13.24
CA ARG A 46 -10.45 -13.73 14.68
C ARG A 46 -9.55 -12.56 15.12
N GLY A 47 -10.12 -11.63 15.89
CA GLY A 47 -9.36 -10.48 16.42
C GLY A 47 -9.29 -9.27 15.48
N TRP A 48 -9.98 -9.29 14.35
CA TRP A 48 -10.10 -8.11 13.51
C TRP A 48 -11.09 -7.10 14.08
N SER A 49 -10.60 -5.88 14.30
CA SER A 49 -11.52 -4.75 14.49
C SER A 49 -12.17 -4.38 13.14
N LYS A 50 -13.39 -3.85 13.19
CA LYS A 50 -14.08 -3.33 12.01
C LYS A 50 -13.19 -2.35 11.22
N SER A 51 -12.35 -1.60 11.91
CA SER A 51 -11.45 -0.62 11.32
C SER A 51 -10.33 -1.25 10.50
N ILE A 52 -9.68 -2.31 10.99
CA ILE A 52 -8.62 -3.03 10.26
C ILE A 52 -9.21 -3.66 8.99
N ARG A 53 -10.40 -4.26 9.08
CA ARG A 53 -11.09 -4.82 7.92
C ARG A 53 -11.34 -3.77 6.84
N VAL A 54 -11.80 -2.59 7.20
CA VAL A 54 -12.00 -1.48 6.25
C VAL A 54 -10.69 -1.09 5.57
N GLN A 55 -9.58 -1.03 6.32
CA GLN A 55 -8.27 -0.70 5.72
C GLN A 55 -7.78 -1.80 4.78
N HIS A 56 -7.89 -3.06 5.17
CA HIS A 56 -7.55 -4.21 4.31
C HIS A 56 -8.28 -4.13 2.97
N LEU A 57 -9.61 -3.98 2.99
CA LEU A 57 -10.40 -3.84 1.77
C LEU A 57 -10.02 -2.62 0.93
N ARG A 58 -9.60 -1.51 1.55
CA ARG A 58 -9.08 -0.35 0.83
C ARG A 58 -7.78 -0.63 0.10
N TYR A 59 -6.87 -1.37 0.74
CA TYR A 59 -5.62 -1.80 0.09
C TYR A 59 -5.92 -2.69 -1.12
N ILE A 60 -6.78 -3.69 -0.96
CA ILE A 60 -7.19 -4.58 -2.07
C ILE A 60 -7.83 -3.77 -3.19
N LYS A 61 -8.80 -2.91 -2.88
CA LYS A 61 -9.45 -2.04 -3.88
C LYS A 61 -8.45 -1.14 -4.61
N SER A 62 -7.46 -0.62 -3.89
CA SER A 62 -6.40 0.19 -4.48
C SER A 62 -5.46 -0.64 -5.36
N ALA A 63 -5.12 -1.87 -4.95
CA ALA A 63 -4.31 -2.80 -5.74
C ALA A 63 -5.02 -3.17 -7.04
N VAL A 64 -6.28 -3.60 -6.95
CA VAL A 64 -7.13 -3.91 -8.10
C VAL A 64 -7.23 -2.73 -9.08
N LYS A 65 -7.49 -1.52 -8.58
CA LYS A 65 -7.57 -0.31 -9.43
C LYS A 65 -6.27 -0.03 -10.19
N ARG A 66 -5.12 -0.38 -9.62
CA ARG A 66 -3.80 -0.18 -10.21
C ARG A 66 -3.30 -1.38 -11.03
N GLY A 67 -4.08 -2.47 -11.11
CA GLY A 67 -3.67 -3.71 -11.76
C GLY A 67 -2.52 -4.42 -11.04
N ILE A 68 -2.42 -4.25 -9.72
CA ILE A 68 -1.40 -4.87 -8.88
C ILE A 68 -2.00 -6.11 -8.24
N GLU A 69 -1.30 -7.23 -8.38
CA GLU A 69 -1.74 -8.50 -7.81
C GLU A 69 -1.77 -8.46 -6.27
N TRP A 70 -2.79 -9.10 -5.68
CA TRP A 70 -2.94 -9.24 -4.24
C TRP A 70 -2.99 -10.72 -3.86
N ARG A 71 -1.99 -11.18 -3.12
CA ARG A 71 -1.87 -12.57 -2.65
C ARG A 71 -1.83 -12.70 -1.13
N LEU A 72 -1.78 -11.57 -0.38
CA LEU A 72 -1.76 -11.63 1.08
C LEU A 72 -3.09 -12.14 1.62
N SER A 73 -3.01 -13.12 2.51
CA SER A 73 -4.16 -13.49 3.33
C SER A 73 -4.51 -12.37 4.31
N PRO A 74 -5.75 -12.32 4.79
CA PRO A 74 -6.14 -11.37 5.83
C PRO A 74 -5.29 -11.47 7.10
N GLU A 75 -4.91 -12.69 7.49
CA GLU A 75 -4.08 -12.97 8.67
C GLU A 75 -2.67 -12.38 8.52
N GLU A 76 -2.03 -12.60 7.37
CA GLU A 76 -0.72 -12.03 7.06
C GLU A 76 -0.78 -10.51 7.06
N PHE A 77 -1.80 -9.92 6.43
CA PHE A 77 -1.99 -8.47 6.47
C PHE A 77 -2.09 -7.95 7.91
N LEU A 78 -2.89 -8.62 8.77
CA LEU A 78 -3.04 -8.23 10.18
C LEU A 78 -1.71 -8.27 10.95
N GLN A 79 -0.92 -9.33 10.73
CA GLN A 79 0.38 -9.47 11.37
C GLN A 79 1.35 -8.38 10.93
N ILE A 80 1.36 -8.05 9.64
CA ILE A 80 2.26 -7.02 9.08
C ILE A 80 1.92 -5.63 9.65
N VAL A 81 0.66 -5.22 9.61
CA VAL A 81 0.27 -3.85 9.98
C VAL A 81 0.40 -3.54 11.48
N LYS A 82 0.54 -4.56 12.32
CA LYS A 82 0.77 -4.41 13.77
C LYS A 82 2.25 -4.25 14.15
N ARG A 83 3.16 -4.44 13.22
CA ARG A 83 4.61 -4.37 13.47
C ARG A 83 5.13 -2.95 13.26
N ASP A 84 6.29 -2.68 13.84
CA ASP A 84 7.02 -1.43 13.64
C ASP A 84 7.45 -1.26 12.18
N CYS A 85 7.59 -0.01 11.75
CA CYS A 85 8.01 0.31 10.39
C CYS A 85 9.39 -0.27 10.10
N THR A 86 9.51 -1.05 9.05
CA THR A 86 10.77 -1.69 8.64
C THR A 86 11.88 -0.69 8.35
N TYR A 87 11.53 0.52 7.89
CA TYR A 87 12.52 1.51 7.46
C TYR A 87 13.01 2.43 8.57
N CYS A 88 12.16 2.85 9.49
CA CYS A 88 12.53 3.80 10.55
C CYS A 88 12.28 3.31 11.97
N GLY A 89 11.77 2.10 12.15
CA GLY A 89 11.48 1.53 13.48
C GLY A 89 10.25 2.12 14.18
N GLU A 90 9.48 3.00 13.50
CA GLU A 90 8.36 3.67 14.14
C GLU A 90 7.22 2.69 14.46
N ALA A 91 6.76 2.71 15.71
CA ALA A 91 5.63 1.91 16.17
C ALA A 91 4.33 2.25 15.40
N PRO A 92 3.35 1.33 15.36
CA PRO A 92 2.05 1.61 14.79
C PRO A 92 1.41 2.87 15.37
N ARG A 93 0.88 3.73 14.50
CA ARG A 93 0.20 4.97 14.87
C ARG A 93 -1.31 4.88 14.63
N ILE A 94 -2.05 5.79 15.26
CA ILE A 94 -3.48 5.93 14.99
C ILE A 94 -3.65 6.45 13.55
N TYR A 95 -4.14 5.58 12.69
CA TYR A 95 -4.53 5.92 11.34
C TYR A 95 -6.00 6.32 11.31
N GLU A 96 -6.27 7.55 10.88
CA GLU A 96 -7.63 8.05 10.71
C GLU A 96 -8.06 7.95 9.25
N SER A 97 -9.10 7.21 9.02
CA SER A 97 -9.71 7.07 7.71
C SER A 97 -11.00 7.86 7.65
N LYS A 98 -10.97 8.97 6.93
CA LYS A 98 -12.19 9.75 6.64
C LYS A 98 -13.06 9.00 5.63
N PRO A 99 -14.38 9.02 5.80
CA PRO A 99 -15.29 8.45 4.81
C PRO A 99 -15.23 9.24 3.50
N ASN A 100 -15.46 8.55 2.38
CA ASN A 100 -15.59 9.21 1.09
C ASN A 100 -16.80 10.17 1.13
N TYR A 101 -16.61 11.37 0.60
CA TYR A 101 -17.65 12.44 0.50
C TYR A 101 -18.22 12.94 1.83
N GLY A 102 -17.48 12.85 2.94
CA GLY A 102 -17.92 13.40 4.23
C GLY A 102 -19.09 12.67 4.90
N LYS A 103 -19.61 11.60 4.30
CA LYS A 103 -20.70 10.80 4.88
C LYS A 103 -20.12 9.57 5.61
N GLY A 104 -20.42 9.45 6.91
CA GLY A 104 -20.04 8.32 7.74
C GLY A 104 -19.03 8.68 8.85
N ARG A 105 -18.75 7.71 9.73
CA ARG A 105 -17.84 7.90 10.86
C ARG A 105 -16.39 7.80 10.42
N THR A 106 -15.54 8.69 10.93
CA THR A 106 -14.08 8.52 10.89
C THR A 106 -13.70 7.23 11.63
N VAL A 107 -12.94 6.39 10.96
CA VAL A 107 -12.47 5.13 11.54
C VAL A 107 -11.04 5.33 12.00
N LYS A 108 -10.79 5.16 13.31
CA LYS A 108 -9.47 5.18 13.92
C LYS A 108 -8.93 3.76 14.05
N THR A 109 -7.72 3.53 13.59
CA THR A 109 -7.07 2.21 13.62
C THR A 109 -5.62 2.36 14.02
N LEU A 110 -5.18 1.64 15.05
CA LEU A 110 -3.78 1.56 15.42
C LEU A 110 -3.08 0.57 14.49
N MET A 111 -2.30 1.10 13.53
CA MET A 111 -1.59 0.28 12.55
C MET A 111 -0.51 1.08 11.82
N ASN A 112 0.49 0.39 11.30
CA ASN A 112 1.29 0.89 10.21
C ASN A 112 0.62 0.56 8.86
N GLY A 113 1.05 1.21 7.79
CA GLY A 113 0.71 0.80 6.44
C GLY A 113 1.53 -0.41 6.01
N ILE A 114 1.44 -0.72 4.74
CA ILE A 114 2.26 -1.74 4.08
C ILE A 114 2.95 -1.14 2.86
N ASP A 115 4.17 -1.57 2.60
CA ASP A 115 4.93 -1.25 1.40
C ASP A 115 5.40 -2.52 0.70
N ARG A 116 5.58 -2.44 -0.62
CA ARG A 116 6.22 -3.49 -1.41
C ARG A 116 7.70 -3.20 -1.52
N THR A 117 8.56 -4.11 -1.08
CA THR A 117 10.02 -3.98 -1.17
C THR A 117 10.46 -3.80 -2.62
N ASP A 118 9.91 -4.64 -3.51
CA ASP A 118 9.98 -4.48 -4.96
C ASP A 118 8.63 -4.00 -5.52
N SER A 119 8.61 -2.78 -6.02
CA SER A 119 7.40 -2.15 -6.57
C SER A 119 6.96 -2.74 -7.93
N SER A 120 7.78 -3.55 -8.59
CA SER A 120 7.43 -4.26 -9.82
C SER A 120 6.55 -5.48 -9.56
N LEU A 121 6.64 -6.05 -8.35
CA LEU A 121 5.88 -7.22 -7.92
C LEU A 121 4.56 -6.83 -7.22
N GLY A 122 3.69 -7.81 -6.99
CA GLY A 122 2.43 -7.66 -6.29
C GLY A 122 2.57 -7.66 -4.76
N TYR A 123 1.42 -7.57 -4.08
CA TYR A 123 1.33 -7.74 -2.63
C TYR A 123 1.32 -9.23 -2.29
N ALA A 124 2.49 -9.78 -1.98
CA ALA A 124 2.68 -11.18 -1.63
C ALA A 124 3.60 -11.30 -0.42
N THR A 125 3.51 -12.43 0.30
CA THR A 125 4.45 -12.79 1.36
C THR A 125 5.88 -12.74 0.83
N GLY A 126 6.78 -12.14 1.60
CA GLY A 126 8.17 -11.91 1.19
C GLY A 126 8.41 -10.61 0.40
N ASN A 127 7.37 -10.01 -0.20
CA ASN A 127 7.47 -8.72 -0.89
C ASN A 127 6.78 -7.58 -0.15
N VAL A 128 6.17 -7.83 1.00
CA VAL A 128 5.42 -6.80 1.75
C VAL A 128 5.96 -6.66 3.16
N VAL A 129 6.22 -5.42 3.55
CA VAL A 129 6.73 -5.07 4.86
C VAL A 129 5.86 -4.01 5.54
N PRO A 130 5.86 -3.94 6.89
CA PRO A 130 5.19 -2.84 7.60
C PRO A 130 5.92 -1.53 7.31
N CYS A 131 5.15 -0.48 7.01
CA CYS A 131 5.70 0.80 6.61
C CYS A 131 4.86 1.96 7.12
N CYS A 132 5.45 2.92 7.83
CA CYS A 132 4.76 4.14 8.23
C CYS A 132 4.47 5.03 7.02
N GLY A 133 3.50 5.93 7.15
CA GLY A 133 3.07 6.79 6.05
C GLY A 133 4.17 7.72 5.52
N THR A 134 5.12 8.12 6.38
CA THR A 134 6.26 8.96 6.00
C THR A 134 7.24 8.19 5.13
N CYS A 135 7.69 7.03 5.58
CA CYS A 135 8.62 6.19 4.81
C CYS A 135 8.02 5.73 3.48
N ASN A 136 6.73 5.38 3.48
CA ASN A 136 6.04 4.99 2.25
C ASN A 136 5.98 6.12 1.21
N LYS A 137 5.74 7.36 1.66
CA LYS A 137 5.80 8.55 0.79
C LYS A 137 7.21 8.85 0.30
N MET A 138 8.22 8.68 1.14
CA MET A 138 9.62 8.89 0.77
C MET A 138 10.10 7.86 -0.25
N LYS A 139 9.79 6.58 -0.01
CA LYS A 139 10.21 5.48 -0.88
C LYS A 139 9.46 5.47 -2.21
N MET A 140 8.17 5.72 -2.22
CA MET A 140 7.32 5.67 -3.43
C MET A 140 7.50 4.36 -4.22
N ALA A 141 7.99 4.45 -5.46
CA ALA A 141 8.22 3.33 -6.37
C ALA A 141 9.69 2.86 -6.42
N MET A 142 10.56 3.42 -5.59
CA MET A 142 11.94 2.93 -5.48
C MET A 142 11.95 1.52 -4.91
N ASP A 143 12.88 0.69 -5.37
CA ASP A 143 13.20 -0.57 -4.68
C ASP A 143 13.88 -0.26 -3.32
N GLU A 144 13.83 -1.25 -2.42
CA GLU A 144 14.31 -1.09 -1.05
C GLU A 144 15.80 -0.71 -1.00
N SER A 145 16.63 -1.31 -1.85
CA SER A 145 18.08 -1.07 -1.85
C SER A 145 18.40 0.37 -2.26
N LYS A 146 17.78 0.86 -3.33
CA LYS A 146 17.96 2.25 -3.78
C LYS A 146 17.47 3.25 -2.75
N PHE A 147 16.32 2.97 -2.12
CA PHE A 147 15.79 3.80 -1.05
C PHE A 147 16.75 3.88 0.13
N THR A 148 17.24 2.73 0.62
CA THR A 148 18.18 2.67 1.74
C THR A 148 19.46 3.43 1.45
N ILE A 149 20.08 3.23 0.29
CA ILE A 149 21.27 3.96 -0.13
C ILE A 149 21.03 5.47 -0.15
N HIS A 150 19.88 5.92 -0.65
CA HIS A 150 19.54 7.33 -0.72
C HIS A 150 19.34 7.94 0.67
N VAL A 151 18.66 7.23 1.59
CA VAL A 151 18.48 7.66 2.99
C VAL A 151 19.83 7.82 3.70
N LEU A 152 20.74 6.85 3.53
CA LEU A 152 22.08 6.91 4.11
C LEU A 152 22.89 8.10 3.54
N LYS A 153 22.76 8.36 2.23
CA LYS A 153 23.40 9.54 1.60
C LYS A 153 22.89 10.86 2.18
N ILE A 154 21.58 10.98 2.39
CA ILE A 154 20.97 12.16 3.02
C ILE A 154 21.49 12.31 4.46
N ALA A 155 21.42 11.21 5.26
CA ALA A 155 21.86 11.24 6.64
C ALA A 155 23.33 11.67 6.77
N LYS A 156 24.22 11.08 5.97
CA LYS A 156 25.66 11.42 5.93
C LYS A 156 25.86 12.91 5.65
N HIS A 157 25.21 13.44 4.62
CA HIS A 157 25.32 14.85 4.24
C HIS A 157 24.92 15.81 5.36
N TYR A 158 23.78 15.50 6.03
CA TYR A 158 23.32 16.34 7.14
C TYR A 158 24.20 16.25 8.39
N LEU A 159 24.69 15.06 8.73
CA LEU A 159 25.63 14.88 9.84
C LEU A 159 26.93 15.65 9.64
N GLU A 160 27.49 15.65 8.40
CA GLU A 160 28.69 16.44 8.06
C GLU A 160 28.42 17.94 8.13
N LYS A 161 27.21 18.39 7.80
CA LYS A 161 26.82 19.79 7.88
C LYS A 161 26.67 20.26 9.32
N VAL A 162 25.91 19.51 10.14
CA VAL A 162 25.71 19.84 11.56
C VAL A 162 27.04 19.80 12.35
N GLY A 163 27.92 18.83 12.06
CA GLY A 163 29.24 18.76 12.69
C GLY A 163 30.17 19.94 12.35
N LYS A 164 29.91 20.65 11.23
CA LYS A 164 30.67 21.87 10.86
C LYS A 164 30.13 23.14 11.52
N GLU A 165 28.83 23.13 11.90
CA GLU A 165 28.20 24.30 12.55
C GLU A 165 28.40 24.30 14.08
N THR A 166 28.91 23.19 14.66
CA THR A 166 29.15 23.00 16.10
C THR A 166 30.63 23.15 16.50
N LEU A 167 31.51 23.48 15.55
CA LEU A 167 32.95 23.83 15.75
C LEU A 167 33.21 25.30 15.46
#